data_253cd31d4681646882c0fdd836a06b92
#
_entry.id   253cd31d4681646882c0fdd836a06b92
#
_cell.length_a   1.000
_cell.length_b   1.000
_cell.length_c   1.000
_cell.angle_alpha   90.00
_cell.angle_beta   90.00
_cell.angle_gamma   90.00
#
_symmetry.space_group_name_H-M   'P 1'
#
loop_
_entity.id
_entity.type
_entity.pdbx_description
1 polymer ?
#
loop_
_entity_poly.entity_id
_entity_poly.type
_entity_poly.pdbx_seq_one_letter_code
_entity_poly.pdbx_strand_id
1 'polypeptide(L)'
;MKIEDYRDYQENNVKASKSQLKEYIRIYADMAKKLKSEDAMELDAVKKNIRDTYPTEIYFTLVDEADNFVRLTITETSREYVIPVFTDMREYALGSAKISKLFLDKLDLKVISPDDIADLAESDEFFQGFVINPHSQNFNMDRNGDF
;
A
#
# COMPACT_ATOMS: atom_id res chain seq x y z
N MET A 1 6.24 2.61 -15.46
CA MET A 1 5.86 4.04 -15.53
C MET A 1 6.85 4.86 -14.70
N LYS A 2 7.38 5.92 -15.27
CA LYS A 2 8.31 6.82 -14.57
C LYS A 2 7.52 7.89 -13.81
N ILE A 3 8.19 8.61 -12.90
CA ILE A 3 7.55 9.67 -12.10
C ILE A 3 6.94 10.76 -12.99
N GLU A 4 7.62 11.12 -14.08
CA GLU A 4 7.11 12.10 -15.05
C GLU A 4 5.81 11.63 -15.71
N ASP A 5 5.73 10.36 -16.08
CA ASP A 5 4.53 9.77 -16.69
C ASP A 5 3.37 9.75 -15.69
N TYR A 6 3.68 9.60 -14.40
CA TYR A 6 2.67 9.62 -13.35
C TYR A 6 2.06 11.01 -13.18
N ARG A 7 2.83 12.08 -13.32
CA ARG A 7 2.30 13.44 -13.26
C ARG A 7 1.23 13.66 -14.32
N ASP A 8 1.50 13.22 -15.54
CA ASP A 8 0.54 13.29 -16.65
C ASP A 8 -0.71 12.47 -16.33
N TYR A 9 -0.52 11.28 -15.78
CA TYR A 9 -1.62 10.41 -15.32
C TYR A 9 -2.46 11.09 -14.25
N GLN A 10 -1.83 11.73 -13.28
CA GLN A 10 -2.52 12.42 -12.17
C GLN A 10 -3.30 13.64 -12.64
N GLU A 11 -2.77 14.41 -13.58
CA GLU A 11 -3.47 15.57 -14.17
C GLU A 11 -4.74 15.15 -14.89
N ASN A 12 -4.73 13.96 -15.51
CA ASN A 12 -5.85 13.40 -16.25
C ASN A 12 -6.84 12.61 -15.38
N ASN A 13 -6.45 12.20 -14.18
CA ASN A 13 -7.24 11.38 -13.27
C ASN A 13 -7.27 11.97 -11.85
N VAL A 14 -8.08 13.00 -11.68
CA VAL A 14 -8.23 13.73 -10.40
C VAL A 14 -8.56 12.79 -9.21
N LYS A 15 -9.17 11.65 -9.48
CA LYS A 15 -9.51 10.66 -8.45
C LYS A 15 -8.29 10.01 -7.77
N ALA A 16 -7.15 9.94 -8.46
CA ALA A 16 -5.92 9.36 -7.92
C ALA A 16 -5.23 10.24 -6.87
N SER A 17 -5.62 11.52 -6.74
CA SER A 17 -4.99 12.46 -5.82
C SER A 17 -5.58 12.49 -4.41
N LYS A 18 -6.75 11.86 -4.20
CA LYS A 18 -7.45 11.88 -2.90
C LYS A 18 -7.84 10.47 -2.49
N SER A 19 -6.95 9.78 -1.81
CA SER A 19 -7.24 8.47 -1.27
C SER A 19 -8.10 8.58 -0.01
N GLN A 20 -9.31 8.05 -0.05
CA GLN A 20 -10.16 7.89 1.14
C GLN A 20 -9.56 6.85 2.08
N LEU A 21 -8.95 5.81 1.55
CA LEU A 21 -8.29 4.79 2.36
C LEU A 21 -7.20 5.41 3.24
N LYS A 22 -6.37 6.29 2.69
CA LYS A 22 -5.34 7.00 3.45
C LYS A 22 -5.94 7.76 4.63
N GLU A 23 -7.06 8.45 4.42
CA GLU A 23 -7.75 9.20 5.46
C GLU A 23 -8.34 8.29 6.53
N TYR A 24 -8.98 7.19 6.14
CA TYR A 24 -9.51 6.21 7.09
C TYR A 24 -8.41 5.55 7.92
N ILE A 25 -7.27 5.23 7.31
CA ILE A 25 -6.12 4.68 8.04
C ILE A 25 -5.60 5.71 9.06
N ARG A 26 -5.54 6.99 8.69
CA ARG A 26 -5.14 8.05 9.60
C ARG A 26 -6.07 8.13 10.82
N ILE A 27 -7.37 8.12 10.58
CA ILE A 27 -8.38 8.14 11.64
C ILE A 27 -8.25 6.91 12.54
N TYR A 28 -8.10 5.74 11.95
CA TYR A 28 -7.91 4.49 12.68
C TYR A 28 -6.68 4.56 13.60
N ALA A 29 -5.54 5.02 13.08
CA ALA A 29 -4.32 5.11 13.87
C ALA A 29 -4.46 6.09 15.04
N ASP A 30 -5.13 7.23 14.83
CA ASP A 30 -5.38 8.21 15.89
C ASP A 30 -6.31 7.64 16.96
N MET A 31 -7.38 6.95 16.57
CA MET A 31 -8.31 6.31 17.49
C MET A 31 -7.64 5.20 18.29
N ALA A 32 -6.82 4.38 17.66
CA ALA A 32 -6.12 3.29 18.33
C ALA A 32 -5.18 3.77 19.44
N LYS A 33 -4.59 4.95 19.27
CA LYS A 33 -3.73 5.58 20.30
C LYS A 33 -4.50 6.10 21.50
N LYS A 34 -5.78 6.44 21.32
CA LYS A 34 -6.63 7.07 22.33
C LYS A 34 -7.73 6.14 22.82
N LEU A 35 -7.56 4.83 22.66
CA LEU A 35 -8.63 3.85 22.85
C LEU A 35 -9.21 3.91 24.24
N LYS A 36 -10.46 4.36 24.34
CA LYS A 36 -11.33 4.23 25.48
C LYS A 36 -12.39 3.19 25.13
N SER A 37 -12.89 2.47 26.11
CA SER A 37 -13.94 1.45 25.91
C SER A 37 -15.20 2.01 25.25
N GLU A 38 -15.45 3.30 25.40
CA GLU A 38 -16.58 4.02 24.80
C GLU A 38 -16.46 4.17 23.27
N ASP A 39 -15.24 4.07 22.73
CA ASP A 39 -14.95 4.31 21.31
C ASP A 39 -14.95 3.03 20.47
N ALA A 40 -15.26 1.88 21.08
CA ALA A 40 -15.17 0.58 20.39
C ALA A 40 -16.06 0.49 19.16
N MET A 41 -17.29 1.04 19.23
CA MET A 41 -18.21 1.05 18.08
C MET A 41 -17.72 1.94 16.94
N GLU A 42 -17.17 3.09 17.28
CA GLU A 42 -16.60 4.01 16.29
C GLU A 42 -15.37 3.42 15.63
N LEU A 43 -14.53 2.73 16.40
CA LEU A 43 -13.36 2.03 15.88
C LEU A 43 -13.77 0.92 14.89
N ASP A 44 -14.79 0.13 15.21
CA ASP A 44 -15.31 -0.91 14.34
C ASP A 44 -15.87 -0.32 13.03
N ALA A 45 -16.53 0.83 13.11
CA ALA A 45 -17.02 1.54 11.93
C ALA A 45 -15.87 1.99 11.01
N VAL A 46 -14.78 2.51 11.57
CA VAL A 46 -13.60 2.90 10.80
C VAL A 46 -12.91 1.68 10.18
N LYS A 47 -12.79 0.58 10.91
CA LYS A 47 -12.27 -0.69 10.39
C LYS A 47 -13.08 -1.18 9.18
N LYS A 48 -14.40 -1.10 9.28
CA LYS A 48 -15.29 -1.46 8.19
C LYS A 48 -15.06 -0.56 6.98
N ASN A 49 -14.91 0.75 7.19
CA ASN A 49 -14.62 1.70 6.12
C ASN A 49 -13.31 1.37 5.41
N ILE A 50 -12.28 0.97 6.14
CA ILE A 50 -11.01 0.55 5.56
C ILE A 50 -11.21 -0.70 4.69
N ARG A 51 -11.89 -1.71 5.20
CA ARG A 51 -12.15 -2.96 4.47
C ARG A 51 -12.99 -2.73 3.21
N ASP A 52 -13.99 -1.87 3.29
CA ASP A 52 -14.89 -1.58 2.17
C ASP A 52 -14.22 -0.69 1.11
N THR A 53 -13.33 0.21 1.52
CA THR A 53 -12.67 1.17 0.63
C THR A 53 -11.45 0.56 -0.06
N TYR A 54 -10.69 -0.27 0.65
CA TYR A 54 -9.47 -0.88 0.15
C TYR A 54 -9.63 -1.55 -1.22
N PRO A 55 -10.65 -2.38 -1.48
CA PRO A 55 -10.79 -3.03 -2.79
C PRO A 55 -11.31 -2.12 -3.90
N THR A 56 -11.62 -0.86 -3.60
CA THR A 56 -12.19 0.07 -4.59
C THR A 56 -11.17 1.06 -5.15
N GLU A 57 -9.99 1.15 -4.54
CA GLU A 57 -8.95 2.10 -4.95
C GLU A 57 -7.85 1.43 -5.74
N ILE A 58 -7.18 2.23 -6.55
CA ILE A 58 -5.93 1.81 -7.22
C ILE A 58 -4.74 2.24 -6.38
N TYR A 59 -3.66 1.48 -6.51
CA TYR A 59 -2.44 1.75 -5.76
C TYR A 59 -1.25 1.86 -6.69
N PHE A 60 -0.15 2.38 -6.13
CA PHE A 60 1.13 2.50 -6.79
C PHE A 60 2.12 1.59 -6.08
N THR A 61 2.98 0.95 -6.84
CA THR A 61 4.04 0.11 -6.30
C THR A 61 5.28 0.26 -7.14
N LEU A 62 6.31 -0.51 -6.81
CA LEU A 62 7.59 -0.51 -7.49
C LEU A 62 7.81 -1.85 -8.15
N VAL A 63 8.36 -1.82 -9.36
CA VAL A 63 8.81 -3.01 -10.08
C VAL A 63 10.26 -2.83 -10.52
N ASP A 64 10.97 -3.94 -10.69
CA ASP A 64 12.31 -3.96 -11.25
C ASP A 64 12.26 -3.92 -12.79
N GLU A 65 13.43 -3.99 -13.44
CA GLU A 65 13.52 -3.93 -14.90
C GLU A 65 12.83 -5.12 -15.60
N ALA A 66 12.67 -6.24 -14.90
CA ALA A 66 11.96 -7.42 -15.40
C ALA A 66 10.46 -7.41 -15.10
N ASP A 67 9.93 -6.29 -14.63
CA ASP A 67 8.53 -6.09 -14.23
C ASP A 67 8.09 -6.96 -13.04
N ASN A 68 9.03 -7.32 -12.18
CA ASN A 68 8.75 -8.03 -10.92
C ASN A 68 8.49 -7.04 -9.79
N PHE A 69 7.49 -7.29 -8.97
CA PHE A 69 7.20 -6.47 -7.80
C PHE A 69 8.36 -6.47 -6.81
N VAL A 70 8.66 -5.29 -6.27
CA VAL A 70 9.57 -5.17 -5.14
C VAL A 70 8.97 -5.90 -3.94
N ARG A 71 9.77 -6.73 -3.29
CA ARG A 71 9.36 -7.56 -2.15
C ARG A 71 10.14 -7.13 -0.92
N LEU A 72 9.42 -6.90 0.17
CA LEU A 72 10.02 -6.63 1.46
C LEU A 72 9.92 -7.90 2.31
N THR A 73 11.04 -8.53 2.57
CA THR A 73 11.07 -9.76 3.39
C THR A 73 10.96 -9.43 4.87
N ILE A 74 10.32 -10.32 5.63
CA ILE A 74 10.12 -10.15 7.07
C ILE A 74 11.44 -10.23 7.81
N THR A 75 12.31 -11.17 7.38
CA THR A 75 13.69 -11.29 7.85
C THR A 75 14.61 -11.58 6.66
N GLU A 76 15.94 -11.41 6.83
CA GLU A 76 16.91 -11.66 5.76
C GLU A 76 16.88 -13.09 5.22
N THR A 77 16.46 -14.06 6.03
CA THR A 77 16.41 -15.48 5.66
C THR A 77 15.02 -15.96 5.30
N SER A 78 13.99 -15.12 5.48
CA SER A 78 12.60 -15.48 5.20
C SER A 78 12.30 -15.45 3.71
N ARG A 79 11.52 -16.42 3.24
CA ARG A 79 10.91 -16.41 1.91
C ARG A 79 9.60 -15.64 1.90
N GLU A 80 8.99 -15.45 3.08
CA GLU A 80 7.76 -14.68 3.23
C GLU A 80 8.03 -13.19 3.02
N TYR A 81 7.14 -12.54 2.29
CA TYR A 81 7.31 -11.13 1.93
C TYR A 81 5.99 -10.39 1.88
N VAL A 82 6.09 -9.07 1.98
CA VAL A 82 5.00 -8.15 1.72
C VAL A 82 5.38 -7.24 0.55
N ILE A 83 4.38 -6.68 -0.11
CA ILE A 83 4.57 -5.73 -1.20
C ILE A 83 4.24 -4.33 -0.69
N PRO A 84 5.15 -3.35 -0.85
CA PRO A 84 4.86 -1.97 -0.50
C PRO A 84 3.92 -1.37 -1.53
N VAL A 85 2.85 -0.71 -1.06
CA VAL A 85 1.93 0.02 -1.93
C VAL A 85 1.72 1.43 -1.40
N PHE A 86 1.42 2.34 -2.30
CA PHE A 86 1.27 3.76 -2.01
C PHE A 86 -0.10 4.24 -2.48
N THR A 87 -0.77 5.02 -1.66
CA THR A 87 -2.13 5.51 -1.94
C THR A 87 -2.16 6.70 -2.89
N ASP A 88 -1.06 7.45 -2.97
CA ASP A 88 -0.93 8.64 -3.80
C ASP A 88 0.52 8.92 -4.16
N MET A 89 0.74 9.91 -5.03
CA MET A 89 2.05 10.24 -5.54
C MET A 89 3.01 10.78 -4.46
N ARG A 90 2.47 11.50 -3.50
CA ARG A 90 3.30 12.02 -2.40
C ARG A 90 3.90 10.88 -1.59
N GLU A 91 3.07 9.91 -1.24
CA GLU A 91 3.53 8.70 -0.53
C GLU A 91 4.52 7.90 -1.37
N TYR A 92 4.24 7.76 -2.66
CA TYR A 92 5.15 7.10 -3.59
C TYR A 92 6.51 7.80 -3.65
N ALA A 93 6.53 9.12 -3.84
CA ALA A 93 7.77 9.88 -3.97
C ALA A 93 8.65 9.79 -2.71
N LEU A 94 8.03 9.87 -1.53
CA LEU A 94 8.75 9.77 -0.26
C LEU A 94 9.22 8.34 0.04
N GLY A 95 8.33 7.38 -0.15
CA GLY A 95 8.62 5.98 0.18
C GLY A 95 9.55 5.31 -0.83
N SER A 96 9.39 5.59 -2.12
CA SER A 96 10.23 4.99 -3.16
C SER A 96 11.69 5.45 -3.06
N ALA A 97 11.93 6.68 -2.66
CA ALA A 97 13.29 7.19 -2.44
C ALA A 97 14.02 6.39 -1.36
N LYS A 98 13.33 5.98 -0.29
CA LYS A 98 13.90 5.15 0.77
C LYS A 98 14.12 3.71 0.34
N ILE A 99 13.16 3.14 -0.36
CA ILE A 99 13.24 1.76 -0.86
C ILE A 99 14.34 1.63 -1.90
N SER A 100 14.46 2.59 -2.82
CA SER A 100 15.48 2.57 -3.89
C SER A 100 16.90 2.54 -3.35
N LYS A 101 17.15 3.07 -2.16
CA LYS A 101 18.47 2.99 -1.51
C LYS A 101 18.87 1.58 -1.11
N LEU A 102 17.90 0.68 -0.94
CA LEU A 102 18.11 -0.70 -0.55
C LEU A 102 18.38 -1.62 -1.74
N PHE A 103 18.12 -1.15 -2.96
CA PHE A 103 18.23 -1.93 -4.18
C PHE A 103 19.28 -1.32 -5.10
N LEU A 104 20.08 -2.19 -5.72
CA LEU A 104 21.08 -1.79 -6.71
C LEU A 104 20.46 -1.60 -8.10
N ASP A 105 19.28 -2.19 -8.31
CA ASP A 105 18.58 -2.16 -9.58
C ASP A 105 17.73 -0.90 -9.71
N LYS A 106 17.49 -0.50 -10.96
CA LYS A 106 16.58 0.58 -11.27
C LYS A 106 15.14 0.14 -11.05
N LEU A 107 14.38 0.93 -10.29
CA LEU A 107 12.99 0.66 -9.97
C LEU A 107 12.07 1.62 -10.73
N ASP A 108 10.96 1.09 -11.24
CA ASP A 108 9.93 1.85 -11.95
C ASP A 108 8.60 1.80 -11.19
N LEU A 109 7.80 2.84 -11.38
CA LEU A 109 6.43 2.91 -10.88
C LEU A 109 5.52 1.96 -11.66
N LYS A 110 4.66 1.24 -10.93
CA LYS A 110 3.57 0.47 -11.53
C LYS A 110 2.26 0.81 -10.82
N VAL A 111 1.22 1.05 -11.62
CA VAL A 111 -0.14 1.25 -11.12
C VAL A 111 -0.84 -0.10 -11.12
N ILE A 112 -1.38 -0.48 -9.96
CA ILE A 112 -2.05 -1.77 -9.80
C ILE A 112 -3.37 -1.61 -9.05
N SER A 113 -4.31 -2.51 -9.35
CA SER A 113 -5.54 -2.66 -8.58
C SER A 113 -5.35 -3.71 -7.48
N PRO A 114 -6.21 -3.70 -6.44
CA PRO A 114 -6.21 -4.79 -5.47
C PRO A 114 -6.42 -6.17 -6.08
N ASP A 115 -7.20 -6.27 -7.16
CA ASP A 115 -7.43 -7.53 -7.86
C ASP A 115 -6.14 -8.09 -8.48
N ASP A 116 -5.28 -7.23 -9.02
CA ASP A 116 -3.97 -7.64 -9.55
C ASP A 116 -3.10 -8.26 -8.45
N ILE A 117 -3.15 -7.70 -7.27
CA ILE A 117 -2.39 -8.19 -6.10
C ILE A 117 -3.02 -9.48 -5.57
N ALA A 118 -4.34 -9.58 -5.58
CA ALA A 118 -5.05 -10.80 -5.17
C ALA A 118 -4.70 -11.98 -6.07
N ASP A 119 -4.58 -11.76 -7.38
CA ASP A 119 -4.14 -12.78 -8.33
C ASP A 119 -2.73 -13.28 -7.98
N LEU A 120 -1.84 -12.39 -7.60
CA LEU A 120 -0.51 -12.78 -7.13
C LEU A 120 -0.58 -13.60 -5.84
N ALA A 121 -1.47 -13.24 -4.92
CA ALA A 121 -1.65 -13.96 -3.67
C ALA A 121 -2.15 -15.40 -3.89
N GLU A 122 -2.95 -15.64 -4.92
CA GLU A 122 -3.40 -17.00 -5.26
C GLU A 122 -2.26 -17.86 -5.84
N SER A 123 -1.29 -17.24 -6.50
CA SER A 123 -0.20 -17.93 -7.19
C SER A 123 1.07 -18.10 -6.36
N ASP A 124 1.22 -17.36 -5.26
CA ASP A 124 2.43 -17.37 -4.44
C ASP A 124 2.11 -17.54 -2.95
N GLU A 125 2.46 -18.69 -2.40
CA GLU A 125 2.24 -19.01 -0.98
C GLU A 125 3.05 -18.14 -0.01
N PHE A 126 4.16 -17.55 -0.47
CA PHE A 126 5.03 -16.71 0.36
C PHE A 126 4.57 -15.27 0.45
N PHE A 127 3.62 -14.87 -0.37
CA PHE A 127 3.02 -13.54 -0.29
C PHE A 127 2.15 -13.45 0.95
N GLN A 128 2.45 -12.50 1.86
CA GLN A 128 1.74 -12.35 3.13
C GLN A 128 0.75 -11.18 3.13
N GLY A 129 0.90 -10.23 2.24
CA GLY A 129 0.05 -9.05 2.17
C GLY A 129 0.81 -7.82 1.70
N PHE A 130 0.26 -6.66 2.03
CA PHE A 130 0.96 -5.41 1.70
C PHE A 130 1.19 -4.54 2.92
N VAL A 131 2.17 -3.66 2.76
CA VAL A 131 2.34 -2.52 3.65
C VAL A 131 1.93 -1.27 2.87
N ILE A 132 0.91 -0.58 3.40
CA ILE A 132 0.34 0.63 2.78
C ILE A 132 1.06 1.83 3.35
N ASN A 133 1.59 2.68 2.46
CA ASN A 133 2.35 3.88 2.81
C ASN A 133 3.46 3.59 3.84
N PRO A 134 4.42 2.73 3.49
CA PRO A 134 5.43 2.25 4.45
C PRO A 134 6.28 3.36 5.06
N HIS A 135 6.38 4.51 4.39
CA HIS A 135 7.16 5.64 4.88
C HIS A 135 6.45 6.43 5.98
N SER A 136 5.12 6.49 5.95
CA SER A 136 4.32 7.33 6.87
C SER A 136 3.39 6.50 7.74
N GLN A 137 2.37 5.92 7.17
CA GLN A 137 1.34 5.18 7.91
C GLN A 137 1.77 3.78 8.29
N ASN A 138 2.59 3.15 7.46
CA ASN A 138 3.12 1.80 7.66
C ASN A 138 2.01 0.81 8.08
N PHE A 139 0.91 0.81 7.34
CA PHE A 139 -0.27 0.02 7.67
C PHE A 139 -0.19 -1.34 6.99
N ASN A 140 -0.20 -2.40 7.79
CA ASN A 140 -0.09 -3.77 7.30
C ASN A 140 -1.48 -4.36 7.06
N MET A 141 -1.68 -4.91 5.87
CA MET A 141 -2.88 -5.62 5.49
C MET A 141 -2.49 -7.01 5.01
N ASP A 142 -3.13 -8.06 5.53
CA ASP A 142 -2.77 -9.41 5.15
C ASP A 142 -3.27 -9.76 3.74
N ARG A 143 -2.90 -10.95 3.25
CA ARG A 143 -3.26 -11.42 1.91
C ARG A 143 -4.77 -11.56 1.69
N ASN A 144 -5.56 -11.62 2.74
CA ASN A 144 -7.02 -11.73 2.70
C ASN A 144 -7.71 -10.37 2.84
N GLY A 145 -6.96 -9.28 2.97
CA GLY A 145 -7.51 -7.94 3.19
C GLY A 145 -7.90 -7.67 4.63
N ASP A 146 -7.39 -8.43 5.57
CA ASP A 146 -7.60 -8.23 7.01
C ASP A 146 -6.42 -7.53 7.67
N PHE A 147 -6.67 -6.99 8.84
CA PHE A 147 -5.65 -6.29 9.62
C PHE A 147 -5.91 -6.32 11.12
#